data_69bc493771e3693872f786a521c360d5
#
_entry.id   69bc493771e3693872f786a521c360d5
#
_cell.length_a   1.000
_cell.length_b   1.000
_cell.length_c   1.000
_cell.angle_alpha   90.00
_cell.angle_beta   90.00
_cell.angle_gamma   90.00
#
_symmetry.space_group_name_H-M   'P 1'
#
loop_
_entity.id
_entity.type
_entity.pdbx_description
1 polymer ?
#
loop_
_entity_poly.entity_id
_entity_poly.type
_entity_poly.pdbx_seq_one_letter_code
_entity_poly.pdbx_strand_id
1 'polypeptide(L)'
;MSSGLESARDPEQFRAVGHAIVDRLAQFLADAAAREIPVSHPLDPAGMAERWPADFAGGADPLALVERILGETTATHHPAYLGHQLAAPLPLATLGTLVTAVTNGSGAIYELSQSSTACELALSRYLGGKLGLPAGSGGMIVHGGTIATLTALLAARQAKAGFDVWRDGAHGGPPLALLASDQAHYSTSRAAQIMGFGAAGAIAVESDERFRMRPGALRAEIAAARARGQHPIAVVASAGTTPTGAFDPLAAIADVCADEGLWLHVDAAHGASAALSPRLAPALDGIGRADSVVWDLHKTLPFPALCSLLAYARARDAYGAFAQQAEYLFRSGDAGSENMGTRTLECTRPALALVAYLGFATVGTEGFRTHVERLWELGGEMAGLVRESGDFELALEPECNIVCFRHDCPEGEDRDAHQERIRGIVNASGDFYVVQTKLRGATWLRCALMNPATERSDLLAMLAALRSAAGV
;
A
#
# COMPACT_ATOMS: atom_id res chain seq x y z
N MET A 1 -17.70 33.75 29.53
CA MET A 1 -16.78 33.14 28.55
C MET A 1 -17.37 31.79 28.17
N SER A 2 -17.66 31.57 26.89
CA SER A 2 -18.05 30.23 26.41
C SER A 2 -16.93 29.24 26.73
N SER A 3 -17.27 27.99 27.08
CA SER A 3 -16.23 26.96 27.26
C SER A 3 -15.48 26.76 25.93
N GLY A 4 -14.21 26.38 25.95
CA GLY A 4 -13.46 26.11 24.74
C GLY A 4 -14.13 25.06 23.83
N LEU A 5 -14.93 24.16 24.42
CA LEU A 5 -15.68 23.16 23.69
C LEU A 5 -16.93 23.76 22.99
N GLU A 6 -17.60 24.79 23.57
CA GLU A 6 -18.71 25.49 22.91
C GLU A 6 -18.24 26.25 21.69
N SER A 7 -17.11 26.96 21.80
CA SER A 7 -16.49 27.64 20.68
C SER A 7 -16.07 26.65 19.57
N ALA A 8 -15.47 25.52 19.92
CA ALA A 8 -15.09 24.48 18.95
C ALA A 8 -16.28 23.80 18.22
N ARG A 9 -17.50 23.95 18.72
CA ARG A 9 -18.75 23.46 18.08
C ARG A 9 -19.45 24.49 17.21
N ASP A 10 -18.95 25.73 17.17
CA ASP A 10 -19.59 26.81 16.41
C ASP A 10 -19.38 26.61 14.89
N PRO A 11 -20.43 26.47 14.08
CA PRO A 11 -20.31 26.32 12.62
C PRO A 11 -19.64 27.51 11.93
N GLU A 12 -19.80 28.74 12.45
CA GLU A 12 -19.15 29.93 11.87
C GLU A 12 -17.63 29.91 12.13
N GLN A 13 -17.22 29.48 13.31
CA GLN A 13 -15.80 29.27 13.61
C GLN A 13 -15.23 28.12 12.77
N PHE A 14 -15.95 27.02 12.62
CA PHE A 14 -15.57 25.94 11.74
C PHE A 14 -15.36 26.44 10.30
N ARG A 15 -16.28 27.28 9.80
CA ARG A 15 -16.16 27.88 8.46
C ARG A 15 -14.92 28.76 8.34
N ALA A 16 -14.74 29.70 9.27
CA ALA A 16 -13.64 30.68 9.21
C ALA A 16 -12.27 30.00 9.29
N VAL A 17 -12.06 29.13 10.27
CA VAL A 17 -10.81 28.39 10.46
C VAL A 17 -10.59 27.39 9.32
N GLY A 18 -11.66 26.72 8.88
CA GLY A 18 -11.61 25.77 7.77
C GLY A 18 -11.17 26.41 6.46
N HIS A 19 -11.70 27.59 6.11
CA HIS A 19 -11.24 28.33 4.92
C HIS A 19 -9.76 28.69 5.03
N ALA A 20 -9.31 29.21 6.16
CA ALA A 20 -7.92 29.59 6.36
C ALA A 20 -6.98 28.38 6.28
N ILE A 21 -7.37 27.22 6.82
CA ILE A 21 -6.61 25.98 6.70
C ILE A 21 -6.55 25.51 5.24
N VAL A 22 -7.69 25.53 4.51
CA VAL A 22 -7.72 25.12 3.09
C VAL A 22 -6.85 26.03 2.24
N ASP A 23 -6.92 27.35 2.44
CA ASP A 23 -6.09 28.32 1.72
C ASP A 23 -4.60 28.05 1.98
N ARG A 24 -4.24 27.79 3.22
CA ARG A 24 -2.85 27.46 3.57
C ARG A 24 -2.37 26.13 2.99
N LEU A 25 -3.22 25.11 2.99
CA LEU A 25 -2.91 23.82 2.35
C LEU A 25 -2.78 23.96 0.82
N ALA A 26 -3.62 24.77 0.19
CA ALA A 26 -3.52 25.06 -1.24
C ALA A 26 -2.17 25.74 -1.59
N GLN A 27 -1.73 26.67 -0.74
CA GLN A 27 -0.40 27.30 -0.90
C GLN A 27 0.73 26.26 -0.72
N PHE A 28 0.67 25.40 0.30
CA PHE A 28 1.66 24.34 0.51
C PHE A 28 1.76 23.40 -0.71
N LEU A 29 0.63 23.06 -1.32
CA LEU A 29 0.61 22.23 -2.53
C LEU A 29 1.26 22.96 -3.73
N ALA A 30 1.01 24.26 -3.86
CA ALA A 30 1.61 25.09 -4.91
C ALA A 30 3.12 25.20 -4.73
N ASP A 31 3.58 25.50 -3.51
CA ASP A 31 5.00 25.65 -3.16
C ASP A 31 5.77 24.32 -3.39
N ALA A 32 5.17 23.19 -3.01
CA ALA A 32 5.75 21.87 -3.25
C ALA A 32 5.88 21.56 -4.74
N ALA A 33 4.82 21.82 -5.53
CA ALA A 33 4.84 21.59 -6.96
C ALA A 33 5.84 22.51 -7.68
N ALA A 34 6.00 23.76 -7.20
CA ALA A 34 6.97 24.74 -7.71
C ALA A 34 8.41 24.49 -7.23
N ARG A 35 8.64 23.50 -6.36
CA ARG A 35 9.95 23.22 -5.72
C ARG A 35 10.46 24.39 -4.85
N GLU A 36 9.55 25.18 -4.27
CA GLU A 36 9.86 26.34 -3.41
C GLU A 36 10.05 25.95 -1.92
N ILE A 37 9.70 24.73 -1.55
CA ILE A 37 9.92 24.16 -0.22
C ILE A 37 10.81 22.91 -0.31
N PRO A 38 11.52 22.52 0.73
CA PRO A 38 12.29 21.27 0.73
C PRO A 38 11.36 20.05 0.67
N VAL A 39 11.87 18.93 0.14
CA VAL A 39 11.18 17.64 0.12
C VAL A 39 10.98 17.09 1.53
N SER A 40 12.01 17.25 2.38
CA SER A 40 11.97 16.77 3.75
C SER A 40 12.83 17.64 4.67
N HIS A 41 12.51 17.57 5.95
CA HIS A 41 13.30 18.23 7.00
C HIS A 41 14.01 17.14 7.81
N PRO A 42 15.34 17.07 7.80
CA PRO A 42 16.10 16.12 8.61
C PRO A 42 16.05 16.56 10.09
N LEU A 43 15.00 16.14 10.79
CA LEU A 43 14.78 16.48 12.19
C LEU A 43 15.26 15.32 13.08
N ASP A 44 15.99 15.68 14.16
CA ASP A 44 16.36 14.69 15.17
C ASP A 44 15.13 14.20 15.94
N PRO A 45 14.89 12.86 16.01
CA PRO A 45 13.73 12.32 16.71
C PRO A 45 13.63 12.74 18.18
N ALA A 46 14.75 12.88 18.90
CA ALA A 46 14.75 13.31 20.29
C ALA A 46 14.31 14.78 20.43
N GLY A 47 14.86 15.66 19.59
CA GLY A 47 14.45 17.07 19.54
C GLY A 47 13.01 17.27 19.10
N MET A 48 12.48 16.36 18.24
CA MET A 48 11.07 16.39 17.84
C MET A 48 10.12 16.12 19.01
N ALA A 49 10.43 15.16 19.86
CA ALA A 49 9.58 14.85 21.03
C ALA A 49 9.46 16.06 21.99
N GLU A 50 10.53 16.84 22.17
CA GLU A 50 10.52 18.05 23.00
C GLU A 50 9.68 19.19 22.37
N ARG A 51 9.59 19.25 21.05
CA ARG A 51 8.79 20.24 20.33
C ARG A 51 7.30 20.05 20.49
N TRP A 52 6.82 18.83 20.80
CA TRP A 52 5.42 18.48 20.94
C TRP A 52 5.09 18.13 22.39
N PRO A 53 5.07 19.13 23.31
CA PRO A 53 4.82 18.88 24.72
C PRO A 53 3.38 18.40 24.94
N ALA A 54 3.18 17.54 25.94
CA ALA A 54 1.88 17.04 26.37
C ALA A 54 1.17 18.03 27.34
N ASP A 55 1.22 19.33 27.03
CA ASP A 55 0.49 20.35 27.76
C ASP A 55 -0.77 20.74 26.97
N PHE A 56 -1.94 20.33 27.48
CA PHE A 56 -3.25 20.56 26.87
C PHE A 56 -4.07 21.59 27.65
N ALA A 57 -3.43 22.67 28.12
CA ALA A 57 -4.10 23.74 28.83
C ALA A 57 -5.17 24.48 27.97
N GLY A 58 -5.17 24.27 26.67
CA GLY A 58 -6.08 24.89 25.73
C GLY A 58 -5.57 26.24 25.21
N GLY A 59 -6.33 26.85 24.28
CA GLY A 59 -6.02 28.17 23.74
C GLY A 59 -4.96 28.23 22.63
N ALA A 60 -4.49 27.08 22.13
CA ALA A 60 -3.59 27.06 20.97
C ALA A 60 -4.31 27.57 19.72
N ASP A 61 -3.60 28.34 18.89
CA ASP A 61 -4.09 28.75 17.57
C ASP A 61 -4.02 27.56 16.59
N PRO A 62 -5.13 27.10 16.00
CA PRO A 62 -5.16 26.00 15.05
C PRO A 62 -4.26 26.25 13.81
N LEU A 63 -4.18 27.50 13.32
CA LEU A 63 -3.35 27.81 12.16
C LEU A 63 -1.86 27.72 12.48
N ALA A 64 -1.43 28.20 13.65
CA ALA A 64 -0.05 28.05 14.10
C ALA A 64 0.34 26.57 14.23
N LEU A 65 -0.56 25.70 14.68
CA LEU A 65 -0.33 24.26 14.72
C LEU A 65 -0.21 23.65 13.32
N VAL A 66 -1.07 24.07 12.36
CA VAL A 66 -1.00 23.63 10.97
C VAL A 66 0.32 24.06 10.33
N GLU A 67 0.75 25.32 10.51
CA GLU A 67 2.04 25.79 10.00
C GLU A 67 3.20 24.95 10.51
N ARG A 68 3.17 24.63 11.80
CA ARG A 68 4.20 23.79 12.40
C ARG A 68 4.20 22.37 11.81
N ILE A 69 3.03 21.75 11.65
CA ILE A 69 2.90 20.42 11.02
C ILE A 69 3.46 20.45 9.60
N LEU A 70 3.11 21.45 8.79
CA LEU A 70 3.58 21.57 7.42
C LEU A 70 5.09 21.79 7.34
N GLY A 71 5.66 22.59 8.26
CA GLY A 71 7.10 22.83 8.36
C GLY A 71 7.91 21.63 8.86
N GLU A 72 7.28 20.59 9.39
CA GLU A 72 7.94 19.38 9.91
C GLU A 72 7.59 18.12 9.07
N THR A 73 6.79 18.28 8.01
CA THR A 73 6.29 17.16 7.17
C THR A 73 7.19 16.93 5.95
N THR A 74 7.27 15.66 5.51
CA THR A 74 7.83 15.31 4.20
C THR A 74 6.81 15.63 3.11
N ALA A 75 7.20 16.48 2.14
CA ALA A 75 6.32 16.95 1.07
C ALA A 75 6.19 15.91 -0.05
N THR A 76 5.25 14.98 0.06
CA THR A 76 5.02 13.94 -0.96
C THR A 76 4.56 14.52 -2.31
N HIS A 77 4.02 15.76 -2.32
CA HIS A 77 3.66 16.49 -3.54
C HIS A 77 4.85 17.12 -4.27
N HIS A 78 6.03 17.12 -3.64
CA HIS A 78 7.23 17.65 -4.27
C HIS A 78 7.75 16.68 -5.35
N PRO A 79 8.07 17.12 -6.58
CA PRO A 79 8.53 16.26 -7.67
C PRO A 79 9.81 15.47 -7.37
N ALA A 80 10.66 15.95 -6.47
CA ALA A 80 11.87 15.27 -6.01
C ALA A 80 11.64 14.33 -4.80
N TYR A 81 10.39 14.06 -4.41
CA TYR A 81 10.06 12.94 -3.52
C TYR A 81 10.13 11.64 -4.30
N LEU A 82 11.22 10.89 -4.16
CA LEU A 82 11.53 9.69 -4.94
C LEU A 82 11.63 8.42 -4.08
N GLY A 83 11.13 8.47 -2.85
CA GLY A 83 11.42 7.48 -1.80
C GLY A 83 10.44 6.33 -1.70
N HIS A 84 9.51 6.42 -0.75
CA HIS A 84 8.57 5.33 -0.45
C HIS A 84 7.41 5.26 -1.44
N GLN A 85 6.74 4.10 -1.46
CA GLN A 85 5.53 3.84 -2.26
C GLN A 85 4.30 4.55 -1.69
N LEU A 86 4.38 5.87 -1.56
CA LEU A 86 3.31 6.72 -1.04
C LEU A 86 3.01 7.81 -2.08
N ALA A 87 1.80 7.81 -2.61
CA ALA A 87 1.37 8.79 -3.60
C ALA A 87 1.21 10.18 -2.98
N ALA A 88 1.36 11.20 -3.83
CA ALA A 88 0.84 12.54 -3.56
C ALA A 88 -0.70 12.50 -3.72
N PRO A 89 -1.49 12.63 -2.66
CA PRO A 89 -2.93 12.45 -2.77
C PRO A 89 -3.60 13.60 -3.55
N LEU A 90 -4.60 13.28 -4.34
CA LEU A 90 -5.41 14.27 -5.02
C LEU A 90 -6.08 15.22 -4.00
N PRO A 91 -5.95 16.54 -4.16
CA PRO A 91 -6.60 17.51 -3.26
C PRO A 91 -8.11 17.29 -3.14
N LEU A 92 -8.79 16.96 -4.25
CA LEU A 92 -10.22 16.67 -4.26
C LEU A 92 -10.57 15.41 -3.41
N ALA A 93 -9.76 14.35 -3.49
CA ALA A 93 -9.95 13.16 -2.65
C ALA A 93 -9.72 13.48 -1.16
N THR A 94 -8.78 14.39 -0.88
CA THR A 94 -8.52 14.88 0.49
C THR A 94 -9.74 15.62 1.06
N LEU A 95 -10.42 16.43 0.26
CA LEU A 95 -11.71 17.05 0.65
C LEU A 95 -12.78 15.99 0.92
N GLY A 96 -12.77 14.87 0.19
CA GLY A 96 -13.62 13.70 0.50
C GLY A 96 -13.38 13.16 1.91
N THR A 97 -12.14 13.17 2.40
CA THR A 97 -11.82 12.78 3.78
C THR A 97 -12.45 13.74 4.79
N LEU A 98 -12.45 15.05 4.52
CA LEU A 98 -13.12 16.03 5.36
C LEU A 98 -14.63 15.75 5.45
N VAL A 99 -15.28 15.42 4.32
CA VAL A 99 -16.71 15.03 4.31
C VAL A 99 -16.93 13.80 5.18
N THR A 100 -16.10 12.76 5.05
CA THR A 100 -16.26 11.54 5.88
C THR A 100 -16.01 11.80 7.36
N ALA A 101 -15.11 12.71 7.71
CA ALA A 101 -14.85 13.10 9.09
C ALA A 101 -16.04 13.85 9.72
N VAL A 102 -16.66 14.79 8.98
CA VAL A 102 -17.81 15.55 9.46
C VAL A 102 -19.06 14.67 9.60
N THR A 103 -19.31 13.78 8.64
CA THR A 103 -20.48 12.87 8.69
C THR A 103 -20.30 11.76 9.71
N ASN A 104 -19.06 11.41 10.05
CA ASN A 104 -18.68 10.45 11.08
C ASN A 104 -19.48 9.13 11.04
N GLY A 105 -19.83 8.66 9.83
CA GLY A 105 -20.57 7.43 9.63
C GLY A 105 -19.72 6.20 9.96
N SER A 106 -20.31 5.26 10.72
CA SER A 106 -19.66 3.95 10.97
C SER A 106 -19.77 3.06 9.72
N GLY A 107 -18.68 2.76 9.05
CA GLY A 107 -18.68 1.86 7.90
C GLY A 107 -18.99 0.38 8.22
N ALA A 108 -19.46 0.05 9.42
CA ALA A 108 -19.78 -1.30 9.85
C ALA A 108 -21.25 -1.67 9.59
N ILE A 109 -22.17 -0.76 9.89
CA ILE A 109 -23.63 -0.97 9.89
C ILE A 109 -24.25 -0.14 8.78
N TYR A 110 -25.09 -0.77 7.96
CA TYR A 110 -25.76 -0.14 6.84
C TYR A 110 -26.57 1.11 7.24
N GLU A 111 -27.35 1.02 8.33
CA GLU A 111 -28.18 2.11 8.81
C GLU A 111 -27.40 3.40 9.11
N LEU A 112 -26.15 3.29 9.53
CA LEU A 112 -25.26 4.43 9.83
C LEU A 112 -24.40 4.87 8.65
N SER A 113 -24.38 4.12 7.53
CA SER A 113 -23.43 4.32 6.45
C SER A 113 -23.98 3.92 5.08
N GLN A 114 -25.25 4.21 4.82
CA GLN A 114 -25.95 3.78 3.60
C GLN A 114 -25.20 4.15 2.32
N SER A 115 -24.83 5.42 2.15
CA SER A 115 -24.08 5.91 0.99
C SER A 115 -22.71 5.28 0.89
N SER A 116 -21.99 5.16 2.01
CA SER A 116 -20.66 4.53 2.04
C SER A 116 -20.73 3.06 1.62
N THR A 117 -21.70 2.32 2.13
CA THR A 117 -21.88 0.91 1.75
C THR A 117 -22.22 0.76 0.26
N ALA A 118 -23.12 1.60 -0.26
CA ALA A 118 -23.47 1.58 -1.68
C ALA A 118 -22.25 1.90 -2.57
N CYS A 119 -21.47 2.92 -2.21
CA CYS A 119 -20.25 3.28 -2.91
C CYS A 119 -19.21 2.16 -2.85
N GLU A 120 -19.05 1.51 -1.70
CA GLU A 120 -18.10 0.41 -1.51
C GLU A 120 -18.46 -0.82 -2.35
N LEU A 121 -19.73 -1.20 -2.38
CA LEU A 121 -20.22 -2.30 -3.21
C LEU A 121 -20.06 -2.01 -4.72
N ALA A 122 -20.33 -0.77 -5.13
CA ALA A 122 -20.15 -0.35 -6.52
C ALA A 122 -18.67 -0.35 -6.91
N LEU A 123 -17.83 0.26 -6.08
CA LEU A 123 -16.40 0.40 -6.34
C LEU A 123 -15.68 -0.97 -6.33
N SER A 124 -15.98 -1.83 -5.37
CA SER A 124 -15.35 -3.16 -5.28
C SER A 124 -15.72 -4.04 -6.47
N ARG A 125 -16.95 -3.98 -6.95
CA ARG A 125 -17.37 -4.68 -8.20
C ARG A 125 -16.67 -4.12 -9.42
N TYR A 126 -16.61 -2.79 -9.53
CA TYR A 126 -15.95 -2.13 -10.66
C TYR A 126 -14.46 -2.48 -10.73
N LEU A 127 -13.73 -2.34 -9.64
CA LEU A 127 -12.30 -2.64 -9.57
C LEU A 127 -12.02 -4.15 -9.70
N GLY A 128 -12.86 -5.00 -9.11
CA GLY A 128 -12.79 -6.45 -9.31
C GLY A 128 -12.94 -6.84 -10.78
N GLY A 129 -13.84 -6.18 -11.50
CA GLY A 129 -13.99 -6.35 -12.97
C GLY A 129 -12.74 -5.92 -13.74
N LYS A 130 -12.05 -4.83 -13.33
CA LYS A 130 -10.77 -4.41 -13.93
C LYS A 130 -9.66 -5.44 -13.72
N LEU A 131 -9.68 -6.15 -12.60
CA LEU A 131 -8.75 -7.25 -12.30
C LEU A 131 -9.11 -8.55 -13.04
N GLY A 132 -10.21 -8.58 -13.81
CA GLY A 132 -10.67 -9.79 -14.48
C GLY A 132 -11.24 -10.86 -13.53
N LEU A 133 -11.64 -10.48 -12.32
CA LEU A 133 -12.30 -11.40 -11.38
C LEU A 133 -13.69 -11.81 -11.89
N PRO A 134 -14.20 -12.99 -11.50
CA PRO A 134 -15.51 -13.49 -11.94
C PRO A 134 -16.68 -12.55 -11.60
N ALA A 135 -17.79 -12.67 -12.31
CA ALA A 135 -18.99 -11.84 -12.08
C ALA A 135 -19.58 -11.94 -10.66
N GLY A 136 -19.30 -13.03 -9.94
CA GLY A 136 -19.66 -13.20 -8.51
C GLY A 136 -18.66 -12.63 -7.51
N SER A 137 -17.67 -11.88 -8.01
CA SER A 137 -16.68 -11.24 -7.16
C SER A 137 -17.27 -10.10 -6.34
N GLY A 138 -16.60 -9.80 -5.23
CA GLY A 138 -16.94 -8.67 -4.37
C GLY A 138 -15.78 -8.36 -3.46
N GLY A 139 -15.91 -7.31 -2.66
CA GLY A 139 -14.81 -6.91 -1.82
C GLY A 139 -15.21 -5.82 -0.83
N MET A 140 -14.21 -5.24 -0.22
CA MET A 140 -14.33 -4.15 0.76
C MET A 140 -13.12 -3.24 0.69
N ILE A 141 -13.28 -2.00 1.15
CA ILE A 141 -12.18 -1.05 1.33
C ILE A 141 -11.73 -1.12 2.80
N VAL A 142 -10.45 -1.36 3.02
CA VAL A 142 -9.86 -1.54 4.36
C VAL A 142 -8.66 -0.61 4.57
N HIS A 143 -8.17 -0.54 5.83
CA HIS A 143 -7.04 0.32 6.23
C HIS A 143 -5.67 -0.29 5.88
N GLY A 144 -5.33 -0.26 4.60
CA GLY A 144 -4.01 -0.62 4.10
C GLY A 144 -3.81 -2.11 3.79
N GLY A 145 -2.80 -2.38 2.97
CA GLY A 145 -2.50 -3.71 2.44
C GLY A 145 -2.23 -4.76 3.53
N THR A 146 -1.66 -4.37 4.67
CA THR A 146 -1.41 -5.30 5.79
C THR A 146 -2.69 -5.88 6.37
N ILE A 147 -3.71 -5.04 6.62
CA ILE A 147 -5.04 -5.49 7.09
C ILE A 147 -5.75 -6.30 6.00
N ALA A 148 -5.66 -5.85 4.74
CA ALA A 148 -6.21 -6.58 3.60
C ALA A 148 -5.64 -7.99 3.49
N THR A 149 -4.31 -8.13 3.52
CA THR A 149 -3.62 -9.44 3.47
C THR A 149 -3.99 -10.32 4.65
N LEU A 150 -3.99 -9.79 5.89
CA LEU A 150 -4.41 -10.56 7.07
C LEU A 150 -5.86 -11.05 6.93
N THR A 151 -6.78 -10.18 6.51
CA THR A 151 -8.21 -10.52 6.33
C THR A 151 -8.39 -11.59 5.25
N ALA A 152 -7.69 -11.47 4.11
CA ALA A 152 -7.70 -12.47 3.05
C ALA A 152 -7.19 -13.84 3.54
N LEU A 153 -6.10 -13.84 4.30
CA LEU A 153 -5.49 -15.08 4.81
C LEU A 153 -6.30 -15.71 5.95
N LEU A 154 -7.05 -14.92 6.72
CA LEU A 154 -8.06 -15.45 7.65
C LEU A 154 -9.19 -16.18 6.90
N ALA A 155 -9.67 -15.60 5.79
CA ALA A 155 -10.66 -16.29 4.94
C ALA A 155 -10.08 -17.57 4.31
N ALA A 156 -8.84 -17.51 3.81
CA ALA A 156 -8.13 -18.67 3.28
C ALA A 156 -7.97 -19.78 4.34
N ARG A 157 -7.59 -19.40 5.56
CA ARG A 157 -7.47 -20.31 6.70
C ARG A 157 -8.78 -21.05 6.95
N GLN A 158 -9.89 -20.34 7.06
CA GLN A 158 -11.19 -20.96 7.30
C GLN A 158 -11.64 -21.84 6.14
N ALA A 159 -11.33 -21.45 4.91
CA ALA A 159 -11.71 -22.22 3.71
C ALA A 159 -10.87 -23.48 3.47
N LYS A 160 -9.61 -23.51 3.93
CA LYS A 160 -8.61 -24.51 3.52
C LYS A 160 -8.01 -25.31 4.67
N ALA A 161 -8.25 -24.98 5.93
CA ALA A 161 -7.67 -25.70 7.08
C ALA A 161 -8.15 -27.16 7.18
N GLY A 162 -9.34 -27.48 6.66
CA GLY A 162 -9.94 -28.81 6.76
C GLY A 162 -10.63 -29.10 8.10
N PHE A 163 -10.62 -28.13 9.03
CA PHE A 163 -11.29 -28.18 10.34
C PHE A 163 -11.75 -26.77 10.73
N ASP A 164 -12.62 -26.66 11.71
CA ASP A 164 -13.15 -25.37 12.17
C ASP A 164 -12.15 -24.65 13.10
N VAL A 165 -11.31 -23.81 12.49
CA VAL A 165 -10.28 -23.04 13.22
C VAL A 165 -10.89 -22.03 14.20
N TRP A 166 -12.11 -21.54 13.96
CA TRP A 166 -12.81 -20.65 14.89
C TRP A 166 -13.17 -21.37 16.20
N ARG A 167 -13.66 -22.62 16.10
CA ARG A 167 -14.05 -23.41 17.25
C ARG A 167 -12.84 -24.07 17.93
N ASP A 168 -11.94 -24.65 17.15
CA ASP A 168 -10.92 -25.56 17.64
C ASP A 168 -9.55 -24.89 17.83
N GLY A 169 -9.42 -23.62 17.37
CA GLY A 169 -8.14 -22.89 17.38
C GLY A 169 -7.17 -23.38 16.29
N ALA A 170 -6.06 -22.68 16.13
CA ALA A 170 -5.05 -23.03 15.10
C ALA A 170 -4.35 -24.38 15.36
N HIS A 171 -4.45 -24.91 16.59
CA HIS A 171 -3.87 -26.16 17.02
C HIS A 171 -4.87 -27.33 17.02
N GLY A 172 -6.09 -27.12 16.54
CA GLY A 172 -7.12 -28.16 16.44
C GLY A 172 -6.88 -29.18 15.33
N GLY A 173 -5.85 -29.00 14.51
CA GLY A 173 -5.47 -29.86 13.40
C GLY A 173 -3.96 -29.86 13.14
N PRO A 174 -3.52 -30.28 11.93
CA PRO A 174 -2.11 -30.23 11.57
C PRO A 174 -1.61 -28.79 11.53
N PRO A 175 -0.29 -28.56 11.76
CA PRO A 175 0.30 -27.21 11.65
C PRO A 175 0.02 -26.60 10.27
N LEU A 176 -0.67 -25.46 10.25
CA LEU A 176 -1.01 -24.75 9.03
C LEU A 176 0.18 -23.95 8.51
N ALA A 177 0.29 -23.79 7.17
CA ALA A 177 1.36 -23.03 6.55
C ALA A 177 0.87 -22.18 5.39
N LEU A 178 1.56 -21.02 5.19
CA LEU A 178 1.49 -20.13 4.03
C LEU A 178 2.79 -20.21 3.26
N LEU A 179 2.72 -20.12 1.94
CA LEU A 179 3.90 -20.03 1.08
C LEU A 179 3.91 -18.65 0.39
N ALA A 180 5.07 -18.02 0.36
CA ALA A 180 5.25 -16.74 -0.33
C ALA A 180 6.67 -16.62 -0.86
N SER A 181 6.89 -15.76 -1.86
CA SER A 181 8.25 -15.44 -2.32
C SER A 181 9.12 -14.94 -1.17
N ASP A 182 10.42 -15.22 -1.22
CA ASP A 182 11.44 -14.59 -0.37
C ASP A 182 11.49 -13.06 -0.54
N GLN A 183 10.82 -12.54 -1.59
CA GLN A 183 10.64 -11.12 -1.88
C GLN A 183 9.30 -10.56 -1.38
N ALA A 184 8.43 -11.39 -0.80
CA ALA A 184 7.11 -10.98 -0.34
C ALA A 184 7.20 -9.94 0.78
N HIS A 185 6.21 -9.06 0.83
CA HIS A 185 6.10 -8.09 1.90
C HIS A 185 5.94 -8.80 3.27
N TYR A 186 6.56 -8.26 4.32
CA TYR A 186 6.55 -8.84 5.66
C TYR A 186 5.14 -9.04 6.26
N SER A 187 4.10 -8.42 5.68
CA SER A 187 2.69 -8.63 6.08
C SER A 187 2.27 -10.09 6.04
N THR A 188 2.81 -10.88 5.11
CA THR A 188 2.52 -12.31 4.99
C THR A 188 3.06 -13.12 6.19
N SER A 189 4.33 -12.95 6.55
CA SER A 189 4.90 -13.63 7.72
C SER A 189 4.27 -13.14 9.03
N ARG A 190 3.96 -11.84 9.11
CA ARG A 190 3.23 -11.26 10.23
C ARG A 190 1.83 -11.85 10.37
N ALA A 191 1.10 -12.03 9.25
CA ALA A 191 -0.21 -12.67 9.26
C ALA A 191 -0.13 -14.12 9.75
N ALA A 192 0.86 -14.92 9.31
CA ALA A 192 1.10 -16.27 9.80
C ALA A 192 1.33 -16.30 11.32
N GLN A 193 2.14 -15.37 11.85
CA GLN A 193 2.41 -15.26 13.28
C GLN A 193 1.16 -14.87 14.07
N ILE A 194 0.39 -13.87 13.59
CA ILE A 194 -0.87 -13.43 14.24
C ILE A 194 -1.91 -14.56 14.25
N MET A 195 -1.97 -15.34 13.17
CA MET A 195 -2.88 -16.51 13.07
C MET A 195 -2.45 -17.72 13.91
N GLY A 196 -1.31 -17.64 14.60
CA GLY A 196 -0.81 -18.71 15.47
C GLY A 196 -0.06 -19.82 14.73
N PHE A 197 0.39 -19.59 13.48
CA PHE A 197 1.16 -20.60 12.72
C PHE A 197 2.65 -20.58 13.10
N GLY A 198 3.10 -19.54 13.81
CA GLY A 198 4.50 -19.35 14.16
C GLY A 198 5.38 -19.01 12.95
N ALA A 199 6.69 -18.88 13.18
CA ALA A 199 7.63 -18.59 12.11
C ALA A 199 7.74 -19.71 11.06
N ALA A 200 7.62 -20.98 11.50
CA ALA A 200 7.65 -22.15 10.63
C ALA A 200 6.42 -22.28 9.72
N GLY A 201 5.34 -21.57 10.03
CA GLY A 201 4.14 -21.49 9.20
C GLY A 201 4.20 -20.47 8.07
N ALA A 202 5.28 -19.70 7.95
CA ALA A 202 5.55 -18.81 6.83
C ALA A 202 6.74 -19.35 6.02
N ILE A 203 6.46 -20.08 4.95
CA ILE A 203 7.45 -20.76 4.13
C ILE A 203 7.89 -19.84 2.99
N ALA A 204 9.17 -19.49 2.94
CA ALA A 204 9.75 -18.73 1.85
C ALA A 204 10.00 -19.61 0.63
N VAL A 205 9.57 -19.15 -0.54
CA VAL A 205 9.82 -19.77 -1.84
C VAL A 205 10.90 -18.97 -2.57
N GLU A 206 11.91 -19.64 -3.08
CA GLU A 206 13.02 -19.03 -3.80
C GLU A 206 12.55 -18.24 -5.03
N SER A 207 13.12 -17.04 -5.21
CA SER A 207 12.91 -16.19 -6.38
C SER A 207 13.98 -16.42 -7.46
N ASP A 208 13.64 -16.04 -8.69
CA ASP A 208 14.56 -16.06 -9.84
C ASP A 208 15.51 -14.82 -9.82
N GLU A 209 16.37 -14.72 -10.85
CA GLU A 209 17.33 -13.60 -10.98
C GLU A 209 16.64 -12.23 -11.11
N ARG A 210 15.37 -12.22 -11.52
CA ARG A 210 14.52 -11.01 -11.58
C ARG A 210 13.67 -10.81 -10.33
N PHE A 211 13.97 -11.52 -9.25
CA PHE A 211 13.25 -11.44 -7.96
C PHE A 211 11.78 -11.85 -8.04
N ARG A 212 11.42 -12.78 -8.91
CA ARG A 212 10.06 -13.32 -9.07
C ARG A 212 10.00 -14.74 -8.52
N MET A 213 8.91 -15.11 -7.87
CA MET A 213 8.69 -16.47 -7.36
C MET A 213 8.88 -17.52 -8.46
N ARG A 214 9.64 -18.57 -8.17
CA ARG A 214 9.84 -19.69 -9.09
C ARG A 214 8.75 -20.75 -8.92
N PRO A 215 7.85 -20.99 -9.92
CA PRO A 215 6.78 -21.98 -9.79
C PRO A 215 7.27 -23.41 -9.50
N GLY A 216 8.45 -23.76 -10.01
CA GLY A 216 9.09 -25.05 -9.70
C GLY A 216 9.53 -25.17 -8.25
N ALA A 217 10.09 -24.10 -7.67
CA ALA A 217 10.45 -24.04 -6.26
C ALA A 217 9.18 -24.07 -5.37
N LEU A 218 8.11 -23.41 -5.79
CA LEU A 218 6.82 -23.44 -5.10
C LEU A 218 6.29 -24.88 -4.96
N ARG A 219 6.27 -25.67 -6.04
CA ARG A 219 5.87 -27.08 -5.98
C ARG A 219 6.75 -27.90 -5.04
N ALA A 220 8.06 -27.68 -5.06
CA ALA A 220 9.01 -28.38 -4.18
C ALA A 220 8.75 -28.04 -2.71
N GLU A 221 8.51 -26.76 -2.37
CA GLU A 221 8.24 -26.35 -0.99
C GLU A 221 6.88 -26.84 -0.49
N ILE A 222 5.85 -26.91 -1.33
CA ILE A 222 4.55 -27.52 -0.99
C ILE A 222 4.75 -29.01 -0.60
N ALA A 223 5.49 -29.75 -1.43
CA ALA A 223 5.78 -31.17 -1.16
C ALA A 223 6.61 -31.35 0.12
N ALA A 224 7.63 -30.50 0.32
CA ALA A 224 8.47 -30.51 1.51
C ALA A 224 7.69 -30.17 2.78
N ALA A 225 6.79 -29.19 2.74
CA ALA A 225 5.91 -28.84 3.86
C ALA A 225 5.02 -30.01 4.26
N ARG A 226 4.39 -30.67 3.29
CA ARG A 226 3.56 -31.86 3.53
C ARG A 226 4.37 -33.03 4.13
N ALA A 227 5.59 -33.23 3.63
CA ALA A 227 6.50 -34.28 4.17
C ALA A 227 6.90 -33.99 5.63
N ARG A 228 6.92 -32.71 6.04
CA ARG A 228 7.12 -32.29 7.44
C ARG A 228 5.85 -32.37 8.29
N GLY A 229 4.73 -32.83 7.74
CA GLY A 229 3.44 -32.92 8.44
C GLY A 229 2.71 -31.57 8.54
N GLN A 230 3.15 -30.55 7.82
CA GLN A 230 2.44 -29.27 7.73
C GLN A 230 1.32 -29.36 6.70
N HIS A 231 0.29 -28.54 6.89
CA HIS A 231 -0.83 -28.40 5.96
C HIS A 231 -0.79 -27.02 5.28
N PRO A 232 -0.21 -26.90 4.06
CA PRO A 232 -0.26 -25.69 3.28
C PRO A 232 -1.70 -25.31 2.96
N ILE A 233 -2.08 -24.06 3.19
CA ILE A 233 -3.45 -23.55 2.96
C ILE A 233 -3.51 -22.48 1.87
N ALA A 234 -2.46 -21.70 1.70
CA ALA A 234 -2.45 -20.60 0.75
C ALA A 234 -1.06 -20.31 0.21
N VAL A 235 -1.04 -19.77 -1.01
CA VAL A 235 0.10 -19.12 -1.65
C VAL A 235 -0.17 -17.64 -1.72
N VAL A 236 0.82 -16.81 -1.37
CA VAL A 236 0.80 -15.36 -1.55
C VAL A 236 1.78 -15.01 -2.68
N ALA A 237 1.25 -14.69 -3.85
CA ALA A 237 2.01 -14.17 -4.98
C ALA A 237 2.03 -12.64 -4.95
N SER A 238 3.09 -12.02 -5.46
CA SER A 238 3.25 -10.56 -5.48
C SER A 238 3.14 -10.00 -6.90
N ALA A 239 2.35 -8.94 -7.06
CA ALA A 239 2.33 -8.13 -8.28
C ALA A 239 2.87 -6.73 -7.95
N GLY A 240 4.16 -6.53 -8.18
CA GLY A 240 4.91 -5.35 -7.77
C GLY A 240 5.48 -5.49 -6.36
N THR A 241 6.52 -6.35 -6.21
CA THR A 241 7.20 -6.58 -4.91
C THR A 241 7.73 -5.29 -4.30
N THR A 242 7.67 -5.18 -2.99
CA THR A 242 8.15 -3.97 -2.29
C THR A 242 9.62 -3.65 -2.55
N PRO A 243 10.56 -4.62 -2.56
CA PRO A 243 11.98 -4.30 -2.81
C PRO A 243 12.25 -3.81 -4.22
N THR A 244 11.73 -4.47 -5.25
CA THR A 244 12.16 -4.31 -6.64
C THR A 244 11.07 -3.92 -7.62
N GLY A 245 9.79 -4.04 -7.23
CA GLY A 245 8.67 -3.84 -8.16
C GLY A 245 8.44 -5.02 -9.12
N ALA A 246 9.09 -6.17 -8.91
CA ALA A 246 8.94 -7.34 -9.76
C ALA A 246 7.54 -7.96 -9.65
N PHE A 247 7.08 -8.57 -10.76
CA PHE A 247 5.80 -9.24 -10.84
C PHE A 247 6.01 -10.76 -10.91
N ASP A 248 5.45 -11.49 -9.96
CA ASP A 248 5.46 -12.95 -9.97
C ASP A 248 4.70 -13.50 -11.20
N PRO A 249 5.05 -14.68 -11.73
CA PRO A 249 4.36 -15.30 -12.86
C PRO A 249 3.00 -15.85 -12.42
N LEU A 250 2.00 -14.95 -12.24
CA LEU A 250 0.72 -15.24 -11.61
C LEU A 250 -0.05 -16.38 -12.27
N ALA A 251 -0.04 -16.48 -13.61
CA ALA A 251 -0.71 -17.56 -14.34
C ALA A 251 -0.14 -18.93 -13.96
N ALA A 252 1.19 -19.06 -13.94
CA ALA A 252 1.85 -20.33 -13.58
C ALA A 252 1.68 -20.67 -12.09
N ILE A 253 1.66 -19.68 -11.22
CA ILE A 253 1.39 -19.86 -9.78
C ILE A 253 -0.07 -20.29 -9.59
N ALA A 254 -1.01 -19.70 -10.33
CA ALA A 254 -2.42 -20.10 -10.30
C ALA A 254 -2.62 -21.57 -10.74
N ASP A 255 -1.85 -22.05 -11.73
CA ASP A 255 -1.86 -23.47 -12.10
C ASP A 255 -1.42 -24.35 -10.93
N VAL A 256 -0.32 -23.97 -10.25
CA VAL A 256 0.14 -24.72 -9.06
C VAL A 256 -0.92 -24.72 -7.96
N CYS A 257 -1.53 -23.57 -7.66
CA CYS A 257 -2.56 -23.48 -6.64
C CYS A 257 -3.80 -24.35 -6.97
N ALA A 258 -4.20 -24.37 -8.22
CA ALA A 258 -5.33 -25.19 -8.70
C ALA A 258 -5.02 -26.68 -8.55
N ASP A 259 -3.84 -27.14 -9.01
CA ASP A 259 -3.41 -28.54 -8.91
C ASP A 259 -3.30 -29.00 -7.46
N GLU A 260 -2.80 -28.15 -6.57
CA GLU A 260 -2.53 -28.48 -5.16
C GLU A 260 -3.70 -28.16 -4.21
N GLY A 261 -4.80 -27.59 -4.74
CA GLY A 261 -6.00 -27.24 -3.97
C GLY A 261 -5.81 -26.09 -2.97
N LEU A 262 -4.81 -25.23 -3.19
CA LEU A 262 -4.47 -24.12 -2.32
C LEU A 262 -5.23 -22.84 -2.67
N TRP A 263 -5.38 -21.94 -1.68
CA TRP A 263 -5.87 -20.58 -1.91
C TRP A 263 -4.77 -19.74 -2.57
N LEU A 264 -5.10 -19.02 -3.62
CA LEU A 264 -4.22 -18.02 -4.20
C LEU A 264 -4.63 -16.62 -3.72
N HIS A 265 -3.79 -15.99 -2.92
CA HIS A 265 -3.85 -14.57 -2.60
C HIS A 265 -2.80 -13.82 -3.44
N VAL A 266 -3.21 -12.76 -4.14
CA VAL A 266 -2.27 -11.90 -4.86
C VAL A 266 -2.11 -10.59 -4.10
N ASP A 267 -0.92 -10.37 -3.54
CA ASP A 267 -0.50 -9.06 -3.04
C ASP A 267 -0.13 -8.18 -4.24
N ALA A 268 -1.13 -7.49 -4.75
CA ALA A 268 -1.02 -6.52 -5.82
C ALA A 268 -1.15 -5.08 -5.29
N ALA A 269 -0.84 -4.87 -4.01
CA ALA A 269 -0.96 -3.59 -3.34
C ALA A 269 -0.33 -2.45 -4.13
N HIS A 270 0.81 -2.71 -4.80
CA HIS A 270 1.47 -1.74 -5.66
C HIS A 270 1.05 -1.85 -7.13
N GLY A 271 1.05 -3.07 -7.69
CA GLY A 271 0.97 -3.27 -9.13
C GLY A 271 -0.44 -3.35 -9.72
N ALA A 272 -1.50 -3.55 -8.90
CA ALA A 272 -2.86 -3.75 -9.40
C ALA A 272 -3.38 -2.59 -10.28
N SER A 273 -2.87 -1.37 -10.11
CA SER A 273 -3.27 -0.22 -10.93
C SER A 273 -2.92 -0.38 -12.41
N ALA A 274 -1.99 -1.29 -12.77
CA ALA A 274 -1.72 -1.67 -14.14
C ALA A 274 -2.98 -2.19 -14.87
N ALA A 275 -3.97 -2.74 -14.13
CA ALA A 275 -5.25 -3.18 -14.68
C ALA A 275 -6.09 -2.06 -15.31
N LEU A 276 -5.80 -0.79 -15.03
CA LEU A 276 -6.48 0.35 -15.63
C LEU A 276 -5.96 0.68 -17.04
N SER A 277 -4.79 0.18 -17.41
CA SER A 277 -4.14 0.43 -18.69
C SER A 277 -4.05 -0.83 -19.54
N PRO A 278 -4.60 -0.84 -20.76
CA PRO A 278 -4.41 -1.96 -21.68
C PRO A 278 -2.94 -2.25 -22.00
N ARG A 279 -2.06 -1.23 -21.92
CA ARG A 279 -0.62 -1.36 -22.13
C ARG A 279 0.07 -2.10 -20.99
N LEU A 280 -0.36 -1.87 -19.75
CA LEU A 280 0.28 -2.39 -18.54
C LEU A 280 -0.38 -3.67 -18.01
N ALA A 281 -1.66 -3.89 -18.33
CA ALA A 281 -2.43 -5.04 -17.86
C ALA A 281 -1.76 -6.42 -18.12
N PRO A 282 -0.97 -6.63 -19.19
CA PRO A 282 -0.26 -7.90 -19.40
C PRO A 282 0.68 -8.30 -18.24
N ALA A 283 1.19 -7.33 -17.45
CA ALA A 283 1.99 -7.63 -16.26
C ALA A 283 1.20 -8.37 -15.16
N LEU A 284 -0.14 -8.33 -15.25
CA LEU A 284 -1.06 -8.96 -14.30
C LEU A 284 -1.68 -10.26 -14.85
N ASP A 285 -1.11 -10.83 -15.93
CA ASP A 285 -1.68 -12.05 -16.54
C ASP A 285 -1.81 -13.17 -15.49
N GLY A 286 -3.03 -13.72 -15.37
CA GLY A 286 -3.38 -14.71 -14.36
C GLY A 286 -4.02 -14.16 -13.07
N ILE A 287 -4.01 -12.84 -12.82
CA ILE A 287 -4.56 -12.25 -11.57
C ILE A 287 -6.06 -12.56 -11.39
N GLY A 288 -6.83 -12.64 -12.48
CA GLY A 288 -8.26 -12.98 -12.45
C GLY A 288 -8.57 -14.39 -11.94
N ARG A 289 -7.55 -15.24 -11.77
CA ARG A 289 -7.66 -16.60 -11.20
C ARG A 289 -7.42 -16.65 -9.69
N ALA A 290 -7.05 -15.53 -9.08
CA ALA A 290 -6.84 -15.45 -7.64
C ALA A 290 -8.14 -15.61 -6.86
N ASP A 291 -8.10 -16.27 -5.70
CA ASP A 291 -9.23 -16.30 -4.76
C ASP A 291 -9.42 -14.95 -4.07
N SER A 292 -8.31 -14.22 -3.83
CA SER A 292 -8.33 -12.86 -3.28
C SER A 292 -7.18 -12.02 -3.79
N VAL A 293 -7.42 -10.71 -3.90
CA VAL A 293 -6.44 -9.70 -4.39
C VAL A 293 -6.49 -8.49 -3.47
N VAL A 294 -5.33 -7.96 -3.09
CA VAL A 294 -5.23 -6.64 -2.47
C VAL A 294 -4.73 -5.60 -3.49
N TRP A 295 -5.32 -4.40 -3.43
CA TRP A 295 -4.96 -3.25 -4.25
C TRP A 295 -4.95 -1.99 -3.40
N ASP A 296 -3.77 -1.42 -3.12
CA ASP A 296 -3.66 -0.18 -2.35
C ASP A 296 -3.92 1.03 -3.26
N LEU A 297 -5.07 1.66 -3.07
CA LEU A 297 -5.47 2.85 -3.84
C LEU A 297 -4.63 4.08 -3.43
N HIS A 298 -3.92 4.03 -2.30
CA HIS A 298 -3.05 5.08 -1.80
C HIS A 298 -1.57 4.92 -2.19
N LYS A 299 -1.24 3.96 -3.07
CA LYS A 299 0.11 3.77 -3.65
C LYS A 299 0.14 4.35 -5.06
N THR A 300 0.00 3.52 -6.08
CA THR A 300 0.05 3.95 -7.49
C THR A 300 -1.21 4.68 -7.96
N LEU A 301 -2.27 4.75 -7.15
CA LEU A 301 -3.35 5.70 -7.30
C LEU A 301 -3.25 6.78 -6.22
N PRO A 302 -3.57 8.05 -6.55
CA PRO A 302 -3.33 9.19 -5.67
C PRO A 302 -4.49 9.42 -4.68
N PHE A 303 -4.83 8.41 -3.89
CA PHE A 303 -5.80 8.56 -2.80
C PHE A 303 -5.10 8.79 -1.45
N PRO A 304 -5.75 9.50 -0.51
CA PRO A 304 -5.22 9.62 0.86
C PRO A 304 -5.01 8.26 1.52
N ALA A 305 -3.90 8.09 2.23
CA ALA A 305 -3.62 6.91 3.03
C ALA A 305 -4.50 6.88 4.29
N LEU A 306 -5.02 5.73 4.73
CA LEU A 306 -4.89 4.40 4.14
C LEU A 306 -6.18 4.03 3.40
N CYS A 307 -6.08 3.62 2.17
CA CYS A 307 -7.25 3.20 1.38
C CYS A 307 -6.84 2.00 0.51
N SER A 308 -7.37 0.81 0.80
CA SER A 308 -7.03 -0.42 0.10
C SER A 308 -8.26 -1.25 -0.23
N LEU A 309 -8.37 -1.70 -1.47
CA LEU A 309 -9.34 -2.70 -1.87
C LEU A 309 -8.83 -4.08 -1.47
N LEU A 310 -9.67 -4.86 -0.79
CA LEU A 310 -9.57 -6.31 -0.71
C LEU A 310 -10.71 -6.91 -1.55
N ALA A 311 -10.37 -7.56 -2.66
CA ALA A 311 -11.31 -8.21 -3.54
C ALA A 311 -11.25 -9.75 -3.39
N TYR A 312 -12.39 -10.41 -3.49
CA TYR A 312 -12.53 -11.87 -3.51
C TYR A 312 -13.19 -12.32 -4.81
N ALA A 313 -12.69 -13.41 -5.39
CA ALA A 313 -13.31 -14.01 -6.57
C ALA A 313 -14.76 -14.44 -6.29
N ARG A 314 -15.05 -14.86 -5.07
CA ARG A 314 -16.40 -15.16 -4.59
C ARG A 314 -16.70 -14.28 -3.40
N ALA A 315 -17.63 -13.33 -3.53
CA ALA A 315 -17.99 -12.37 -2.49
C ALA A 315 -18.31 -13.02 -1.14
N ARG A 316 -18.89 -14.24 -1.14
CA ARG A 316 -19.23 -15.00 0.07
C ARG A 316 -18.02 -15.41 0.92
N ASP A 317 -16.83 -15.52 0.32
CA ASP A 317 -15.62 -15.94 1.03
C ASP A 317 -15.17 -14.91 2.07
N ALA A 318 -15.56 -13.64 1.89
CA ALA A 318 -15.31 -12.58 2.87
C ALA A 318 -15.95 -12.85 4.23
N TYR A 319 -17.09 -13.53 4.26
CA TYR A 319 -17.81 -13.83 5.52
C TYR A 319 -17.16 -14.96 6.33
N GLY A 320 -16.37 -15.83 5.70
CA GLY A 320 -15.67 -16.92 6.38
C GLY A 320 -14.60 -16.45 7.38
N ALA A 321 -14.09 -15.23 7.21
CA ALA A 321 -13.05 -14.69 8.10
C ALA A 321 -13.58 -14.28 9.47
N PHE A 322 -14.83 -13.77 9.55
CA PHE A 322 -15.38 -13.16 10.77
C PHE A 322 -16.83 -13.59 10.99
N ALA A 323 -17.04 -14.86 11.34
CA ALA A 323 -18.37 -15.41 11.63
C ALA A 323 -18.85 -15.01 13.03
N GLN A 324 -19.11 -13.70 13.25
CA GLN A 324 -19.55 -13.21 14.57
C GLN A 324 -21.08 -13.09 14.66
N GLN A 325 -21.61 -13.43 15.85
CA GLN A 325 -22.97 -13.14 16.23
C GLN A 325 -22.96 -11.95 17.22
N ALA A 326 -23.56 -10.84 16.83
CA ALA A 326 -23.72 -9.67 17.69
C ALA A 326 -25.15 -9.15 17.54
N GLU A 327 -26.06 -9.61 18.39
CA GLU A 327 -27.51 -9.35 18.29
C GLU A 327 -27.89 -7.86 18.28
N TYR A 328 -27.05 -7.00 18.89
CA TYR A 328 -27.25 -5.54 18.90
C TYR A 328 -26.81 -4.85 17.60
N LEU A 329 -26.03 -5.55 16.75
CA LEU A 329 -25.52 -5.03 15.47
C LEU A 329 -26.12 -5.75 14.26
N PHE A 330 -26.33 -7.06 14.36
CA PHE A 330 -26.73 -7.92 13.26
C PHE A 330 -27.91 -8.79 13.70
N ARG A 331 -29.09 -8.63 13.06
CA ARG A 331 -30.26 -9.45 13.36
C ARG A 331 -30.06 -10.85 12.78
N SER A 332 -30.58 -11.86 13.48
CA SER A 332 -30.64 -13.22 12.96
C SER A 332 -31.52 -13.25 11.70
N GLY A 333 -30.93 -13.50 10.55
CA GLY A 333 -31.58 -13.41 9.24
C GLY A 333 -31.06 -12.28 8.35
N ASP A 334 -30.35 -11.29 8.88
CA ASP A 334 -29.55 -10.34 8.11
C ASP A 334 -28.30 -11.01 7.52
N ALA A 335 -28.51 -12.07 6.72
CA ALA A 335 -27.47 -12.57 5.81
C ALA A 335 -27.19 -11.52 4.71
N GLY A 336 -27.45 -10.25 5.03
CA GLY A 336 -27.36 -9.13 4.14
C GLY A 336 -25.93 -8.73 3.88
N SER A 337 -25.60 -8.61 2.61
CA SER A 337 -24.38 -8.03 2.10
C SER A 337 -24.16 -6.57 2.54
N GLU A 338 -25.11 -5.96 3.25
CA GLU A 338 -25.11 -4.55 3.57
C GLU A 338 -24.29 -4.21 4.83
N ASN A 339 -24.23 -5.12 5.83
CA ASN A 339 -23.50 -4.88 7.06
C ASN A 339 -22.01 -5.27 6.90
N MET A 340 -21.15 -4.28 6.59
CA MET A 340 -19.73 -4.53 6.31
C MET A 340 -18.95 -5.07 7.51
N GLY A 341 -19.36 -4.77 8.75
CA GLY A 341 -18.75 -5.27 9.98
C GLY A 341 -18.76 -6.80 10.12
N THR A 342 -19.58 -7.52 9.34
CA THR A 342 -19.60 -8.99 9.32
C THR A 342 -18.43 -9.61 8.54
N ARG A 343 -17.67 -8.80 7.82
CA ARG A 343 -16.58 -9.24 6.94
C ARG A 343 -15.31 -8.39 7.05
N THR A 344 -15.26 -7.46 8.00
CA THR A 344 -14.07 -6.64 8.31
C THR A 344 -13.53 -6.96 9.70
N LEU A 345 -12.23 -6.77 9.90
CA LEU A 345 -11.59 -6.93 11.20
C LEU A 345 -12.10 -5.87 12.19
N GLU A 346 -12.25 -4.63 11.71
CA GLU A 346 -12.75 -3.53 12.52
C GLU A 346 -14.28 -3.58 12.62
N CYS A 347 -14.81 -3.28 13.78
CA CYS A 347 -16.25 -3.05 13.94
C CYS A 347 -16.61 -1.69 13.36
N THR A 348 -16.15 -0.60 13.99
CA THR A 348 -16.33 0.77 13.47
C THR A 348 -15.14 1.15 12.61
N ARG A 349 -15.39 1.65 11.40
CA ARG A 349 -14.36 2.09 10.47
C ARG A 349 -14.77 3.34 9.72
N PRO A 350 -13.82 4.20 9.31
CA PRO A 350 -14.11 5.35 8.47
C PRO A 350 -14.72 4.95 7.12
N ALA A 351 -15.49 5.86 6.53
CA ALA A 351 -16.14 5.67 5.24
C ALA A 351 -15.16 5.86 4.05
N LEU A 352 -14.02 5.14 4.02
CA LEU A 352 -12.95 5.27 3.02
C LEU A 352 -13.45 5.07 1.58
N ALA A 353 -14.47 4.26 1.41
CA ALA A 353 -15.07 4.03 0.09
C ALA A 353 -15.66 5.30 -0.53
N LEU A 354 -16.18 6.23 0.29
CA LEU A 354 -16.67 7.52 -0.22
C LEU A 354 -15.55 8.35 -0.82
N VAL A 355 -14.38 8.37 -0.19
CA VAL A 355 -13.19 9.08 -0.67
C VAL A 355 -12.74 8.53 -2.03
N ALA A 356 -12.63 7.21 -2.13
CA ALA A 356 -12.24 6.55 -3.37
C ALA A 356 -13.33 6.72 -4.46
N TYR A 357 -14.61 6.56 -4.11
CA TYR A 357 -15.71 6.74 -5.05
C TYR A 357 -15.75 8.17 -5.61
N LEU A 358 -15.60 9.19 -4.74
CA LEU A 358 -15.55 10.58 -5.16
C LEU A 358 -14.43 10.82 -6.17
N GLY A 359 -13.23 10.30 -5.90
CA GLY A 359 -12.10 10.42 -6.83
C GLY A 359 -12.38 9.73 -8.17
N PHE A 360 -12.87 8.50 -8.17
CA PHE A 360 -13.21 7.79 -9.42
C PHE A 360 -14.36 8.46 -10.18
N ALA A 361 -15.38 8.95 -9.50
CA ALA A 361 -16.51 9.63 -10.14
C ALA A 361 -16.14 10.96 -10.78
N THR A 362 -15.14 11.65 -10.24
CA THR A 362 -14.73 12.99 -10.72
C THR A 362 -13.58 12.97 -11.70
N VAL A 363 -12.58 12.12 -11.49
CA VAL A 363 -11.39 12.00 -12.36
C VAL A 363 -11.64 11.03 -13.52
N GLY A 364 -12.43 10.00 -13.28
CA GLY A 364 -12.71 8.94 -14.25
C GLY A 364 -11.55 7.95 -14.40
N THR A 365 -11.85 6.81 -15.01
CA THR A 365 -10.87 5.73 -15.26
C THR A 365 -9.73 6.21 -16.16
N GLU A 366 -10.04 7.03 -17.14
CA GLU A 366 -9.07 7.54 -18.12
C GLU A 366 -8.00 8.43 -17.48
N GLY A 367 -8.41 9.31 -16.54
CA GLY A 367 -7.48 10.13 -15.79
C GLY A 367 -6.53 9.28 -14.93
N PHE A 368 -7.06 8.25 -14.26
CA PHE A 368 -6.22 7.33 -13.49
C PHE A 368 -5.33 6.46 -14.39
N ARG A 369 -5.82 6.03 -15.56
CA ARG A 369 -4.99 5.33 -16.56
C ARG A 369 -3.77 6.18 -16.94
N THR A 370 -3.98 7.41 -17.35
CA THR A 370 -2.91 8.33 -17.74
C THR A 370 -1.92 8.56 -16.58
N HIS A 371 -2.43 8.74 -15.37
CA HIS A 371 -1.58 8.87 -14.18
C HIS A 371 -0.68 7.64 -13.96
N VAL A 372 -1.25 6.44 -13.99
CA VAL A 372 -0.49 5.20 -13.78
C VAL A 372 0.53 4.99 -14.90
N GLU A 373 0.15 5.22 -16.15
CA GLU A 373 1.07 5.08 -17.29
C GLU A 373 2.27 6.05 -17.14
N ARG A 374 2.03 7.29 -16.69
CA ARG A 374 3.11 8.26 -16.44
C ARG A 374 4.09 7.77 -15.35
N LEU A 375 3.59 7.16 -14.27
CA LEU A 375 4.48 6.61 -13.24
C LEU A 375 5.39 5.50 -13.80
N TRP A 376 4.85 4.60 -14.62
CA TRP A 376 5.64 3.53 -15.28
C TRP A 376 6.67 4.09 -16.25
N GLU A 377 6.32 5.11 -17.00
CA GLU A 377 7.24 5.83 -17.90
C GLU A 377 8.42 6.44 -17.14
N LEU A 378 8.15 7.04 -15.98
CA LEU A 378 9.21 7.56 -15.10
C LEU A 378 10.19 6.46 -14.66
N GLY A 379 9.70 5.25 -14.36
CA GLY A 379 10.55 4.10 -14.07
C GLY A 379 11.49 3.77 -15.24
N GLY A 380 10.97 3.76 -16.46
CA GLY A 380 11.76 3.55 -17.68
C GLY A 380 12.76 4.69 -17.96
N GLU A 381 12.34 5.95 -17.76
CA GLU A 381 13.21 7.12 -17.88
C GLU A 381 14.38 7.05 -16.89
N MET A 382 14.11 6.75 -15.62
CA MET A 382 15.16 6.61 -14.61
C MET A 382 16.14 5.48 -14.94
N ALA A 383 15.63 4.32 -15.37
CA ALA A 383 16.48 3.20 -15.77
C ALA A 383 17.35 3.56 -16.99
N GLY A 384 16.81 4.34 -17.94
CA GLY A 384 17.56 4.88 -19.07
C GLY A 384 18.72 5.76 -18.60
N LEU A 385 18.45 6.70 -17.69
CA LEU A 385 19.47 7.59 -17.13
C LEU A 385 20.58 6.83 -16.40
N VAL A 386 20.23 5.82 -15.61
CA VAL A 386 21.23 4.96 -14.91
C VAL A 386 22.12 4.25 -15.93
N ARG A 387 21.57 3.67 -16.99
CA ARG A 387 22.37 3.00 -18.04
C ARG A 387 23.28 3.95 -18.83
N GLU A 388 22.82 5.16 -19.08
CA GLU A 388 23.57 6.18 -19.81
C GLU A 388 24.67 6.83 -18.97
N SER A 389 24.61 6.72 -17.64
CA SER A 389 25.48 7.48 -16.74
C SER A 389 26.93 6.98 -16.67
N GLY A 390 27.16 5.68 -16.85
CA GLY A 390 28.46 5.04 -16.82
C GLY A 390 29.10 4.84 -15.43
N ASP A 391 28.52 5.45 -14.40
CA ASP A 391 28.97 5.41 -12.99
C ASP A 391 27.89 4.90 -12.03
N PHE A 392 26.76 4.48 -12.58
CA PHE A 392 25.68 3.79 -11.85
C PHE A 392 25.33 2.49 -12.55
N GLU A 393 24.87 1.50 -11.78
CA GLU A 393 24.38 0.23 -12.31
C GLU A 393 22.95 -0.06 -11.83
N LEU A 394 22.14 -0.73 -12.65
CA LEU A 394 20.82 -1.23 -12.28
C LEU A 394 20.92 -2.59 -11.61
N ALA A 395 20.14 -2.83 -10.55
CA ALA A 395 19.99 -4.17 -9.98
C ALA A 395 19.24 -5.12 -10.93
N LEU A 396 18.24 -4.57 -11.65
CA LEU A 396 17.42 -5.26 -12.65
C LEU A 396 16.70 -4.22 -13.52
N GLU A 397 16.24 -4.62 -14.68
CA GLU A 397 15.32 -3.79 -15.48
C GLU A 397 13.97 -3.66 -14.73
N PRO A 398 13.49 -2.43 -14.50
CA PRO A 398 12.26 -2.22 -13.75
C PRO A 398 11.03 -2.71 -14.51
N GLU A 399 10.13 -3.38 -13.80
CA GLU A 399 8.82 -3.81 -14.34
C GLU A 399 7.71 -2.80 -14.05
N CYS A 400 8.01 -1.76 -13.23
CA CYS A 400 7.10 -0.66 -12.88
C CYS A 400 7.90 0.61 -12.55
N ASN A 401 7.32 1.49 -11.74
CA ASN A 401 7.90 2.75 -11.29
C ASN A 401 8.89 2.62 -10.10
N ILE A 402 9.32 1.41 -9.76
CA ILE A 402 10.36 1.16 -8.74
C ILE A 402 11.66 0.83 -9.44
N VAL A 403 12.73 1.57 -9.13
CA VAL A 403 14.04 1.40 -9.72
C VAL A 403 15.07 1.22 -8.63
N CYS A 404 15.79 0.10 -8.69
CA CYS A 404 16.90 -0.21 -7.79
C CYS A 404 18.22 -0.05 -8.55
N PHE A 405 19.11 0.78 -8.02
CA PHE A 405 20.37 1.12 -8.65
C PHE A 405 21.42 1.39 -7.58
N ARG A 406 22.70 1.47 -7.95
CA ARG A 406 23.78 1.87 -7.06
C ARG A 406 24.85 2.63 -7.81
N HIS A 407 25.53 3.53 -7.11
CA HIS A 407 26.69 4.25 -7.61
C HIS A 407 27.93 3.37 -7.52
N ASP A 408 28.85 3.53 -8.45
CA ASP A 408 30.15 2.86 -8.40
C ASP A 408 30.92 3.31 -7.16
N CYS A 409 31.52 2.33 -6.49
CA CYS A 409 32.25 2.57 -5.26
C CYS A 409 33.73 2.74 -5.57
N PRO A 410 34.43 3.75 -5.00
CA PRO A 410 35.87 3.88 -5.09
C PRO A 410 36.59 2.59 -4.66
N GLU A 411 37.72 2.31 -5.28
CA GLU A 411 38.52 1.12 -4.97
C GLU A 411 38.96 1.10 -3.51
N GLY A 412 38.68 0.01 -2.80
CA GLY A 412 39.02 -0.17 -1.38
C GLY A 412 37.96 0.30 -0.39
N GLU A 413 36.87 0.94 -0.83
CA GLU A 413 35.73 1.26 0.06
C GLU A 413 34.71 0.10 0.11
N ASP A 414 34.01 -0.01 1.24
CA ASP A 414 32.87 -0.92 1.37
C ASP A 414 31.67 -0.39 0.56
N ARG A 415 31.20 -1.20 -0.40
CA ARG A 415 30.14 -0.80 -1.33
C ARG A 415 28.81 -0.49 -0.62
N ASP A 416 28.45 -1.24 0.41
CA ASP A 416 27.22 -1.04 1.16
C ASP A 416 27.28 0.26 1.97
N ALA A 417 28.39 0.47 2.71
CA ALA A 417 28.63 1.70 3.46
C ALA A 417 28.68 2.93 2.55
N HIS A 418 29.23 2.80 1.34
CA HIS A 418 29.24 3.87 0.35
C HIS A 418 27.81 4.29 -0.04
N GLN A 419 26.92 3.34 -0.39
CA GLN A 419 25.52 3.66 -0.74
C GLN A 419 24.77 4.31 0.44
N GLU A 420 24.95 3.79 1.65
CA GLU A 420 24.33 4.33 2.86
C GLU A 420 24.78 5.78 3.14
N ARG A 421 26.08 6.04 2.96
CA ARG A 421 26.68 7.36 3.17
C ARG A 421 26.15 8.41 2.18
N ILE A 422 26.23 8.13 0.87
CA ILE A 422 25.79 9.09 -0.16
C ILE A 422 24.31 9.38 -0.08
N ARG A 423 23.49 8.35 0.15
CA ARG A 423 22.07 8.51 0.42
C ARG A 423 21.80 9.38 1.65
N GLY A 424 22.55 9.15 2.74
CA GLY A 424 22.42 9.93 3.98
C GLY A 424 22.69 11.42 3.75
N ILE A 425 23.74 11.75 3.00
CA ILE A 425 24.10 13.14 2.64
C ILE A 425 22.99 13.76 1.78
N VAL A 426 22.51 13.08 0.74
CA VAL A 426 21.47 13.60 -0.15
C VAL A 426 20.15 13.81 0.60
N ASN A 427 19.74 12.90 1.47
CA ASN A 427 18.51 13.10 2.24
C ASN A 427 18.66 14.20 3.30
N ALA A 428 19.88 14.41 3.84
CA ALA A 428 20.14 15.47 4.81
C ALA A 428 20.12 16.87 4.19
N SER A 429 20.28 17.03 2.87
CA SER A 429 20.12 18.32 2.20
C SER A 429 18.67 18.82 2.23
N GLY A 430 17.71 17.90 2.26
CA GLY A 430 16.29 18.21 2.12
C GLY A 430 15.82 18.38 0.68
N ASP A 431 16.71 18.39 -0.31
CA ASP A 431 16.37 18.62 -1.73
C ASP A 431 15.77 17.38 -2.40
N PHE A 432 16.15 16.19 -1.92
CA PHE A 432 15.70 14.90 -2.42
C PHE A 432 15.38 13.96 -1.27
N TYR A 433 14.49 13.00 -1.55
CA TYR A 433 14.24 11.90 -0.62
C TYR A 433 14.34 10.57 -1.37
N VAL A 434 15.42 9.81 -1.09
CA VAL A 434 15.74 8.51 -1.70
C VAL A 434 15.83 7.46 -0.61
N VAL A 435 15.35 6.25 -0.87
CA VAL A 435 15.45 5.14 0.07
C VAL A 435 16.46 4.09 -0.39
N GLN A 436 16.66 3.05 0.40
CA GLN A 436 17.52 1.92 0.07
C GLN A 436 16.80 0.60 0.32
N THR A 437 17.30 -0.46 -0.28
CA THR A 437 16.85 -1.83 -0.07
C THR A 437 18.04 -2.77 -0.04
N LYS A 438 17.86 -3.97 0.52
CA LYS A 438 18.86 -5.05 0.42
C LYS A 438 18.38 -6.08 -0.58
N LEU A 439 19.18 -6.34 -1.61
CA LEU A 439 18.94 -7.37 -2.61
C LEU A 439 20.07 -8.38 -2.55
N ARG A 440 19.75 -9.62 -2.23
CA ARG A 440 20.73 -10.71 -2.07
C ARG A 440 21.90 -10.34 -1.15
N GLY A 441 21.61 -9.65 -0.07
CA GLY A 441 22.58 -9.22 0.93
C GLY A 441 23.32 -7.92 0.64
N ALA A 442 23.24 -7.36 -0.57
CA ALA A 442 23.88 -6.10 -0.95
C ALA A 442 22.92 -4.91 -0.84
N THR A 443 23.43 -3.74 -0.43
CA THR A 443 22.68 -2.48 -0.31
C THR A 443 22.57 -1.82 -1.70
N TRP A 444 21.32 -1.44 -2.05
CA TRP A 444 20.99 -0.72 -3.27
C TRP A 444 20.19 0.53 -2.93
N LEU A 445 20.43 1.61 -3.63
CA LEU A 445 19.55 2.77 -3.66
C LEU A 445 18.25 2.36 -4.36
N ARG A 446 17.13 2.91 -3.91
CA ARG A 446 15.83 2.57 -4.45
C ARG A 446 14.97 3.83 -4.58
N CYS A 447 14.46 4.07 -5.78
CA CYS A 447 13.44 5.07 -6.03
C CYS A 447 12.08 4.40 -6.27
N ALA A 448 11.03 4.99 -5.71
CA ALA A 448 9.65 4.73 -6.11
C ALA A 448 9.11 6.04 -6.66
N LEU A 449 8.91 6.11 -7.96
CA LEU A 449 8.55 7.32 -8.69
C LEU A 449 7.03 7.50 -8.64
N MET A 450 6.55 8.16 -7.59
CA MET A 450 5.13 8.20 -7.20
C MET A 450 4.44 9.52 -7.59
N ASN A 451 5.20 10.52 -8.03
CA ASN A 451 4.67 11.82 -8.43
C ASN A 451 4.74 11.98 -9.97
N PRO A 452 3.60 12.11 -10.68
CA PRO A 452 3.61 12.27 -12.14
C PRO A 452 4.25 13.61 -12.61
N ALA A 453 4.41 14.59 -11.71
CA ALA A 453 5.07 15.86 -11.98
C ALA A 453 6.60 15.78 -11.90
N THR A 454 7.16 14.63 -11.53
CA THR A 454 8.60 14.38 -11.61
C THR A 454 9.04 14.44 -13.07
N GLU A 455 10.07 15.22 -13.34
CA GLU A 455 10.63 15.42 -14.67
C GLU A 455 12.01 14.77 -14.79
N ARG A 456 12.47 14.57 -16.04
CA ARG A 456 13.82 14.07 -16.32
C ARG A 456 14.90 14.94 -15.64
N SER A 457 14.68 16.26 -15.55
CA SER A 457 15.56 17.22 -14.85
C SER A 457 15.72 16.91 -13.38
N ASP A 458 14.64 16.51 -12.67
CA ASP A 458 14.69 16.12 -11.25
C ASP A 458 15.52 14.86 -11.07
N LEU A 459 15.36 13.87 -11.97
CA LEU A 459 16.12 12.62 -11.94
C LEU A 459 17.60 12.84 -12.19
N LEU A 460 17.95 13.70 -13.15
CA LEU A 460 19.35 14.09 -13.42
C LEU A 460 19.96 14.84 -12.26
N ALA A 461 19.23 15.76 -11.65
CA ALA A 461 19.67 16.52 -10.49
C ALA A 461 19.91 15.59 -9.27
N MET A 462 19.05 14.61 -9.05
CA MET A 462 19.24 13.60 -8.02
C MET A 462 20.51 12.76 -8.24
N LEU A 463 20.77 12.30 -9.47
CA LEU A 463 22.00 11.58 -9.79
C LEU A 463 23.25 12.46 -9.60
N ALA A 464 23.16 13.75 -9.96
CA ALA A 464 24.24 14.70 -9.71
C ALA A 464 24.48 14.93 -8.21
N ALA A 465 23.44 15.02 -7.41
CA ALA A 465 23.54 15.13 -5.96
C ALA A 465 24.21 13.90 -5.34
N LEU A 466 23.91 12.70 -5.83
CA LEU A 466 24.57 11.45 -5.38
C LEU A 466 26.05 11.43 -5.75
N ARG A 467 26.44 11.89 -6.96
CA ARG A 467 27.86 12.06 -7.35
C ARG A 467 28.58 13.02 -6.45
N SER A 468 28.02 14.18 -6.23
CA SER A 468 28.60 15.20 -5.32
C SER A 468 28.78 14.64 -3.90
N ALA A 469 27.81 13.87 -3.40
CA ALA A 469 27.92 13.19 -2.11
C ALA A 469 28.98 12.08 -2.10
N ALA A 470 29.29 11.49 -3.26
CA ALA A 470 30.37 10.52 -3.43
C ALA A 470 31.77 11.19 -3.49
N GLY A 471 31.83 12.52 -3.71
CA GLY A 471 33.09 13.26 -3.86
C GLY A 471 33.61 13.29 -5.32
N VAL A 472 32.71 13.08 -6.28
CA VAL A 472 33.01 13.07 -7.73
C VAL A 472 32.35 14.25 -8.42
#